data_6dbce45af6c46341d3205717431db4db
#
_entry.id   6dbce45af6c46341d3205717431db4db
#
_cell.length_a   1.000
_cell.length_b   1.000
_cell.length_c   1.000
_cell.angle_alpha   90.00
_cell.angle_beta   90.00
_cell.angle_gamma   90.00
#
_symmetry.space_group_name_H-M   'P 1'
#
loop_
_entity.id
_entity.type
_entity.pdbx_description
1 polymer ?
#
loop_
_entity_poly.entity_id
_entity_poly.type
_entity_poly.pdbx_seq_one_letter_code
_entity_poly.pdbx_strand_id
1 'polypeptide(L)'
;YKPSKLFIISDGPRKNVFDDFEKVKETRKIFEKIPWKCKIFTNYSNKNLGTRKRIVSGIDWVFKNVEEAIFLEDDCIPSNKFFPFMEKMLIRYKSNHKIGSICGSNLLSNWNLNEESYFYSKYFNSWGWATWKNRWQKFDKNLKTLDISKKNKVLKYYLGSFRAYLYWHWILDRVKGYKINSWAYIWIYTGFIKKHLHVIPKINLISNVGIGMDSSHTKSYPVDYIPSNKINNEFNLSLPAPLNVVANHKFDKDIENRIYSKSIQNRIFWILKKIFKH
;
A
#
# COMPACT_ATOMS: atom_id res chain seq x y z
N TYR A 1 20.10 2.13 7.74
CA TYR A 1 20.13 1.09 6.72
C TYR A 1 20.83 1.59 5.45
N LYS A 2 21.71 0.78 4.88
CA LYS A 2 22.52 1.13 3.70
C LYS A 2 22.36 0.05 2.64
N PRO A 3 21.35 0.11 1.75
CA PRO A 3 21.14 -0.91 0.72
C PRO A 3 22.28 -0.87 -0.31
N SER A 4 22.63 -2.04 -0.86
CA SER A 4 23.63 -2.16 -1.92
C SER A 4 23.14 -1.71 -3.29
N LYS A 5 21.83 -1.67 -3.50
CA LYS A 5 21.17 -1.19 -4.72
C LYS A 5 20.04 -0.22 -4.35
N LEU A 6 19.97 0.90 -5.05
CA LEU A 6 18.94 1.91 -4.90
C LEU A 6 18.32 2.21 -6.27
N PHE A 7 17.00 2.10 -6.36
CA PHE A 7 16.23 2.39 -7.57
C PHE A 7 15.41 3.66 -7.34
N ILE A 8 15.69 4.70 -8.10
CA ILE A 8 15.04 5.99 -8.00
C ILE A 8 14.06 6.17 -9.15
N ILE A 9 12.80 6.35 -8.81
CA ILE A 9 11.70 6.55 -9.76
C ILE A 9 11.14 7.95 -9.54
N SER A 10 11.26 8.85 -10.52
CA SER A 10 10.73 10.22 -10.43
C SER A 10 9.80 10.52 -11.59
N ASP A 11 8.63 11.07 -11.31
CA ASP A 11 7.74 11.59 -12.37
C ASP A 11 8.32 12.86 -12.98
N GLY A 12 7.80 13.26 -14.12
CA GLY A 12 8.14 14.52 -14.77
C GLY A 12 7.30 15.69 -14.28
N PRO A 13 7.68 16.92 -14.62
CA PRO A 13 6.97 18.12 -14.21
C PRO A 13 5.58 18.20 -14.83
N ARG A 14 4.65 18.79 -14.09
CA ARG A 14 3.29 19.13 -14.56
C ARG A 14 3.36 20.37 -15.46
N LYS A 15 2.72 20.32 -16.62
CA LYS A 15 2.83 21.39 -17.64
C LYS A 15 2.34 22.76 -17.16
N ASN A 16 1.31 22.79 -16.31
CA ASN A 16 0.60 24.00 -15.92
C ASN A 16 0.87 24.41 -14.48
N VAL A 17 1.98 23.95 -13.88
CA VAL A 17 2.37 24.30 -12.52
C VAL A 17 3.65 25.10 -12.59
N PHE A 18 3.59 26.33 -12.14
CA PHE A 18 4.74 27.21 -12.02
C PHE A 18 5.80 26.57 -11.13
N ASP A 19 7.08 26.68 -11.44
CA ASP A 19 8.21 26.09 -10.72
C ASP A 19 8.33 24.55 -10.68
N ASP A 20 7.37 23.81 -11.23
CA ASP A 20 7.39 22.34 -11.10
C ASP A 20 8.63 21.73 -11.79
N PHE A 21 9.07 22.33 -12.88
CA PHE A 21 10.28 21.92 -13.60
C PHE A 21 11.54 22.04 -12.72
N GLU A 22 11.75 23.18 -12.08
CA GLU A 22 12.92 23.40 -11.21
C GLU A 22 12.84 22.54 -9.96
N LYS A 23 11.67 22.41 -9.33
CA LYS A 23 11.45 21.55 -8.16
C LYS A 23 11.76 20.08 -8.47
N VAL A 24 11.34 19.57 -9.61
CA VAL A 24 11.65 18.20 -10.06
C VAL A 24 13.16 18.03 -10.27
N LYS A 25 13.82 19.02 -10.88
CA LYS A 25 15.26 19.00 -11.09
C LYS A 25 16.03 19.01 -9.77
N GLU A 26 15.64 19.85 -8.82
CA GLU A 26 16.26 19.91 -7.48
C GLU A 26 16.06 18.59 -6.71
N THR A 27 14.85 18.04 -6.72
CA THR A 27 14.57 16.76 -6.09
C THR A 27 15.46 15.64 -6.65
N ARG A 28 15.68 15.61 -7.96
CA ARG A 28 16.52 14.59 -8.61
C ARG A 28 18.01 14.72 -8.22
N LYS A 29 18.51 15.94 -7.97
CA LYS A 29 19.89 16.19 -7.53
C LYS A 29 20.21 15.56 -6.19
N ILE A 30 19.21 15.38 -5.29
CA ILE A 30 19.41 14.76 -3.99
C ILE A 30 20.04 13.37 -4.10
N PHE A 31 19.75 12.66 -5.18
CA PHE A 31 20.23 11.29 -5.40
C PHE A 31 21.58 11.20 -6.12
N GLU A 32 22.19 12.33 -6.50
CA GLU A 32 23.52 12.34 -7.13
C GLU A 32 24.63 12.04 -6.12
N LYS A 33 24.40 12.32 -4.84
CA LYS A 33 25.37 12.11 -3.75
C LYS A 33 24.75 11.28 -2.62
N ILE A 34 24.85 9.98 -2.72
CA ILE A 34 24.45 9.06 -1.65
C ILE A 34 25.62 8.81 -0.71
N PRO A 35 25.47 9.01 0.62
CA PRO A 35 26.59 9.00 1.59
C PRO A 35 27.07 7.58 1.95
N TRP A 36 26.76 6.56 1.16
CA TRP A 36 27.29 5.21 1.32
C TRP A 36 27.49 4.53 -0.04
N LYS A 37 28.31 3.48 -0.07
CA LYS A 37 28.58 2.70 -1.29
C LYS A 37 27.31 1.93 -1.70
N CYS A 38 26.68 2.33 -2.80
CA CYS A 38 25.57 1.57 -3.41
C CYS A 38 25.53 1.77 -4.93
N LYS A 39 24.93 0.83 -5.63
CA LYS A 39 24.64 0.96 -7.06
C LYS A 39 23.31 1.67 -7.25
N ILE A 40 23.34 2.86 -7.85
CA ILE A 40 22.15 3.68 -8.09
C ILE A 40 21.64 3.41 -9.51
N PHE A 41 20.33 3.21 -9.61
CA PHE A 41 19.59 3.09 -10.87
C PHE A 41 18.53 4.19 -10.89
N THR A 42 18.47 4.94 -11.96
CA THR A 42 17.49 6.03 -12.11
C THR A 42 16.53 5.76 -13.25
N ASN A 43 15.26 6.06 -13.03
CA ASN A 43 14.22 6.04 -14.05
C ASN A 43 13.38 7.32 -13.90
N TYR A 44 13.71 8.32 -14.71
CA TYR A 44 13.09 9.63 -14.68
C TYR A 44 12.19 9.81 -15.91
N SER A 45 10.98 10.28 -15.71
CA SER A 45 10.08 10.65 -16.78
C SER A 45 10.30 12.12 -17.18
N ASN A 46 10.27 12.42 -18.47
CA ASN A 46 10.34 13.80 -18.97
C ASN A 46 8.98 14.54 -18.92
N LYS A 47 7.90 13.81 -18.69
CA LYS A 47 6.53 14.34 -18.57
C LYS A 47 5.81 13.72 -17.39
N ASN A 48 4.88 14.44 -16.80
CA ASN A 48 4.05 13.94 -15.73
C ASN A 48 3.13 12.82 -16.23
N LEU A 49 3.26 11.63 -15.65
CA LEU A 49 2.44 10.46 -15.95
C LEU A 49 1.29 10.30 -14.96
N GLY A 50 1.38 10.96 -13.81
CA GLY A 50 0.48 10.82 -12.67
C GLY A 50 0.73 9.54 -11.87
N THR A 51 0.31 9.58 -10.60
CA THR A 51 0.63 8.59 -9.56
C THR A 51 0.44 7.14 -10.02
N ARG A 52 -0.76 6.77 -10.51
CA ARG A 52 -1.05 5.39 -10.91
C ARG A 52 -0.10 4.88 -11.98
N LYS A 53 0.07 5.64 -13.06
CA LYS A 53 0.86 5.24 -14.22
C LYS A 53 2.35 5.23 -13.91
N ARG A 54 2.80 6.24 -13.14
CA ARG A 54 4.20 6.39 -12.79
C ARG A 54 4.69 5.30 -11.85
N ILE A 55 3.94 5.05 -10.77
CA ILE A 55 4.30 4.01 -9.80
C ILE A 55 4.29 2.63 -10.47
N VAL A 56 3.24 2.28 -11.20
CA VAL A 56 3.16 0.97 -11.88
C VAL A 56 4.31 0.75 -12.85
N SER A 57 4.60 1.73 -13.72
CA SER A 57 5.71 1.63 -14.68
C SER A 57 7.08 1.56 -14.00
N GLY A 58 7.22 2.26 -12.88
CA GLY A 58 8.43 2.24 -12.07
C GLY A 58 8.67 0.89 -11.43
N ILE A 59 7.65 0.30 -10.79
CA ILE A 59 7.75 -1.03 -10.19
C ILE A 59 8.01 -2.10 -11.26
N ASP A 60 7.37 -2.00 -12.44
CA ASP A 60 7.65 -2.87 -13.57
C ASP A 60 9.12 -2.82 -13.97
N TRP A 61 9.69 -1.62 -14.02
CA TRP A 61 11.10 -1.44 -14.35
C TRP A 61 12.02 -2.00 -13.25
N VAL A 62 11.71 -1.81 -11.97
CA VAL A 62 12.46 -2.41 -10.86
C VAL A 62 12.50 -3.92 -11.00
N PHE A 63 11.38 -4.58 -11.25
CA PHE A 63 11.31 -6.03 -11.39
C PHE A 63 11.86 -6.61 -12.70
N LYS A 64 12.33 -5.77 -13.62
CA LYS A 64 13.23 -6.22 -14.70
C LYS A 64 14.66 -6.44 -14.22
N ASN A 65 15.04 -5.87 -13.08
CA ASN A 65 16.41 -5.84 -12.57
C ASN A 65 16.63 -6.66 -11.29
N VAL A 66 15.55 -6.93 -10.51
CA VAL A 66 15.64 -7.67 -9.25
C VAL A 66 14.44 -8.59 -9.05
N GLU A 67 14.60 -9.60 -8.21
CA GLU A 67 13.55 -10.58 -7.92
C GLU A 67 12.67 -10.16 -6.73
N GLU A 68 13.18 -9.29 -5.85
CA GLU A 68 12.47 -8.77 -4.70
C GLU A 68 12.88 -7.33 -4.41
N ALA A 69 11.97 -6.52 -3.88
CA ALA A 69 12.27 -5.12 -3.58
C ALA A 69 11.41 -4.58 -2.43
N ILE A 70 11.96 -3.61 -1.73
CA ILE A 70 11.28 -2.76 -0.74
C ILE A 70 10.97 -1.43 -1.43
N PHE A 71 9.75 -0.93 -1.26
CA PHE A 71 9.26 0.31 -1.86
C PHE A 71 8.90 1.32 -0.77
N LEU A 72 9.36 2.54 -0.96
CA LEU A 72 9.00 3.71 -0.17
C LEU A 72 8.52 4.81 -1.11
N GLU A 73 7.46 5.51 -0.73
CA GLU A 73 7.06 6.77 -1.34
C GLU A 73 7.82 7.92 -0.67
N ASP A 74 7.91 9.07 -1.29
CA ASP A 74 8.69 10.24 -0.85
C ASP A 74 8.19 10.86 0.47
N ASP A 75 6.96 10.55 0.84
CA ASP A 75 6.32 10.94 2.10
C ASP A 75 6.39 9.88 3.21
N CYS A 76 7.04 8.75 2.96
CA CYS A 76 7.16 7.64 3.89
C CYS A 76 8.48 7.69 4.67
N ILE A 77 8.41 7.91 5.99
CA ILE A 77 9.57 7.89 6.90
C ILE A 77 9.57 6.57 7.68
N PRO A 78 10.53 5.66 7.38
CA PRO A 78 10.62 4.38 8.06
C PRO A 78 11.25 4.53 9.46
N SER A 79 10.77 3.74 10.44
CA SER A 79 11.45 3.56 11.71
C SER A 79 12.73 2.72 11.53
N ASN A 80 13.59 2.69 12.54
CA ASN A 80 14.82 1.90 12.53
C ASN A 80 14.57 0.37 12.45
N LYS A 81 13.37 -0.07 12.75
CA LYS A 81 12.96 -1.50 12.69
C LYS A 81 12.35 -1.91 11.35
N PHE A 82 12.02 -0.94 10.49
CA PHE A 82 11.36 -1.20 9.22
C PHE A 82 12.18 -2.09 8.28
N PHE A 83 13.40 -1.68 7.95
CA PHE A 83 14.22 -2.46 7.01
C PHE A 83 14.58 -3.86 7.52
N PRO A 84 15.02 -4.04 8.79
CA PRO A 84 15.24 -5.37 9.33
C PRO A 84 13.99 -6.27 9.28
N PHE A 85 12.80 -5.69 9.51
CA PHE A 85 11.54 -6.41 9.37
C PHE A 85 11.29 -6.83 7.94
N MET A 86 11.44 -5.92 6.96
CA MET A 86 11.22 -6.20 5.55
C MET A 86 12.14 -7.31 5.04
N GLU A 87 13.44 -7.24 5.34
CA GLU A 87 14.41 -8.27 4.94
C GLU A 87 14.06 -9.65 5.51
N LYS A 88 13.78 -9.71 6.82
CA LYS A 88 13.43 -10.96 7.48
C LYS A 88 12.18 -11.58 6.85
N MET A 89 11.16 -10.77 6.55
CA MET A 89 9.91 -11.25 5.96
C MET A 89 10.05 -11.61 4.48
N LEU A 90 10.86 -10.88 3.70
CA LEU A 90 11.17 -11.22 2.32
C LEU A 90 11.84 -12.60 2.23
N ILE A 91 12.83 -12.86 3.06
CA ILE A 91 13.51 -14.17 3.12
C ILE A 91 12.52 -15.26 3.54
N ARG A 92 11.77 -15.02 4.63
CA ARG A 92 10.87 -16.01 5.21
C ARG A 92 9.76 -16.47 4.27
N TYR A 93 9.17 -15.55 3.51
CA TYR A 93 8.01 -15.84 2.66
C TYR A 93 8.32 -15.94 1.17
N LYS A 94 9.58 -15.99 0.79
CA LYS A 94 10.01 -16.09 -0.61
C LYS A 94 9.31 -17.23 -1.35
N SER A 95 9.25 -18.41 -0.76
CA SER A 95 8.64 -19.62 -1.33
C SER A 95 7.15 -19.77 -1.01
N ASN A 96 6.58 -18.96 -0.10
CA ASN A 96 5.19 -19.06 0.28
C ASN A 96 4.31 -18.12 -0.58
N HIS A 97 3.78 -18.64 -1.68
CA HIS A 97 2.98 -17.88 -2.64
C HIS A 97 1.60 -17.42 -2.13
N LYS A 98 1.17 -17.85 -0.93
CA LYS A 98 -0.01 -17.27 -0.27
C LYS A 98 0.23 -15.84 0.18
N ILE A 99 1.51 -15.47 0.43
CA ILE A 99 1.86 -14.10 0.82
C ILE A 99 2.11 -13.26 -0.43
N GLY A 100 1.27 -12.22 -0.61
CA GLY A 100 1.36 -11.29 -1.74
C GLY A 100 2.31 -10.13 -1.49
N SER A 101 2.34 -9.61 -0.26
CA SER A 101 3.19 -8.47 0.11
C SER A 101 3.50 -8.47 1.61
N ILE A 102 4.48 -7.66 1.96
CA ILE A 102 4.82 -7.30 3.33
C ILE A 102 4.55 -5.80 3.47
N CYS A 103 3.73 -5.39 4.44
CA CYS A 103 3.43 -4.00 4.73
C CYS A 103 4.29 -3.50 5.90
N GLY A 104 4.75 -2.26 5.83
CA GLY A 104 5.45 -1.61 6.94
C GLY A 104 4.51 -0.85 7.86
N SER A 105 3.36 -0.45 7.34
CA SER A 105 2.37 0.28 8.11
C SER A 105 1.28 -0.63 8.66
N ASN A 106 0.90 -0.32 9.91
CA ASN A 106 -0.30 -0.83 10.55
C ASN A 106 -1.27 0.35 10.73
N LEU A 107 -2.37 0.36 9.98
CA LEU A 107 -3.32 1.49 9.99
C LEU A 107 -4.12 1.59 11.30
N LEU A 108 -4.10 0.57 12.13
CA LEU A 108 -4.62 0.60 13.50
C LEU A 108 -3.50 0.84 14.53
N SER A 109 -2.29 1.16 14.06
CA SER A 109 -1.09 1.57 14.79
C SER A 109 -0.49 0.51 15.68
N ASN A 110 -1.24 -0.05 16.60
CA ASN A 110 -0.85 -1.13 17.48
C ASN A 110 -2.00 -2.15 17.51
N TRP A 111 -1.67 -3.39 17.25
CA TRP A 111 -2.63 -4.49 17.30
C TRP A 111 -2.27 -5.45 18.42
N ASN A 112 -3.20 -5.67 19.34
CA ASN A 112 -2.94 -6.55 20.47
C ASN A 112 -2.86 -8.00 20.00
N LEU A 113 -1.63 -8.49 19.87
CA LEU A 113 -1.26 -9.88 19.71
C LEU A 113 -0.60 -10.34 20.99
N ASN A 114 -0.74 -11.61 21.34
CA ASN A 114 -0.11 -12.16 22.55
C ASN A 114 1.41 -12.07 22.45
N GLU A 115 2.03 -12.93 21.63
CA GLU A 115 3.48 -13.05 21.54
C GLU A 115 4.03 -12.76 20.14
N GLU A 116 3.19 -12.77 19.09
CA GLU A 116 3.65 -12.58 17.74
C GLU A 116 4.04 -11.13 17.44
N SER A 117 5.05 -10.94 16.60
CA SER A 117 5.48 -9.61 16.14
C SER A 117 4.71 -9.11 14.91
N TYR A 118 3.96 -9.96 14.26
CA TYR A 118 3.17 -9.66 13.07
C TYR A 118 2.03 -10.66 12.89
N PHE A 119 1.15 -10.37 11.95
CA PHE A 119 0.01 -11.21 11.60
C PHE A 119 -0.29 -11.09 10.10
N TYR A 120 -1.34 -11.77 9.61
CA TYR A 120 -1.75 -11.72 8.21
C TYR A 120 -3.10 -11.07 8.05
N SER A 121 -3.24 -10.27 7.00
CA SER A 121 -4.48 -9.60 6.61
C SER A 121 -4.78 -9.83 5.13
N LYS A 122 -6.05 -9.77 4.75
CA LYS A 122 -6.48 -9.68 3.35
C LYS A 122 -6.19 -8.30 2.76
N TYR A 123 -5.93 -7.30 3.60
CA TYR A 123 -5.77 -5.90 3.20
C TYR A 123 -4.31 -5.50 3.12
N PHE A 124 -3.97 -4.87 2.01
CA PHE A 124 -2.66 -4.30 1.75
C PHE A 124 -2.63 -2.81 2.09
N ASN A 125 -1.48 -2.31 2.52
CA ASN A 125 -1.19 -0.90 2.63
C ASN A 125 0.13 -0.56 1.92
N SER A 126 0.15 0.54 1.16
CA SER A 126 1.29 0.97 0.33
C SER A 126 2.33 1.82 1.06
N TRP A 127 2.05 2.26 2.28
CA TRP A 127 3.02 3.08 3.03
C TRP A 127 4.17 2.23 3.54
N GLY A 128 5.27 2.21 2.75
CA GLY A 128 6.41 1.33 2.97
C GLY A 128 6.03 -0.16 2.90
N TRP A 129 6.40 -0.81 1.83
CA TRP A 129 6.02 -2.20 1.60
C TRP A 129 7.08 -2.96 0.80
N ALA A 130 6.95 -4.27 0.76
CA ALA A 130 7.84 -5.11 -0.04
C ALA A 130 7.07 -6.24 -0.72
N THR A 131 7.59 -6.71 -1.86
CA THR A 131 7.07 -7.87 -2.57
C THR A 131 8.12 -8.47 -3.51
N TRP A 132 7.73 -9.50 -4.24
CA TRP A 132 8.57 -10.23 -5.17
C TRP A 132 8.06 -10.07 -6.61
N LYS A 133 8.94 -10.17 -7.57
CA LYS A 133 8.65 -10.11 -9.01
C LYS A 133 7.51 -11.04 -9.43
N ASN A 134 7.55 -12.30 -9.00
CA ASN A 134 6.54 -13.31 -9.35
C ASN A 134 5.14 -13.06 -8.75
N ARG A 135 5.02 -12.23 -7.70
CA ARG A 135 3.73 -11.71 -7.20
C ARG A 135 3.28 -10.53 -8.03
N TRP A 136 4.18 -9.56 -8.28
CA TRP A 136 3.90 -8.38 -9.08
C TRP A 136 3.49 -8.72 -10.51
N GLN A 137 4.05 -9.75 -11.13
CA GLN A 137 3.67 -10.23 -12.46
C GLN A 137 2.19 -10.65 -12.57
N LYS A 138 1.54 -10.97 -11.44
CA LYS A 138 0.10 -11.32 -11.39
C LYS A 138 -0.82 -10.10 -11.27
N PHE A 139 -0.26 -8.90 -11.25
CA PHE A 139 -0.98 -7.64 -11.07
C PHE A 139 -1.95 -7.38 -12.23
N ASP A 140 -3.25 -7.34 -11.94
CA ASP A 140 -4.29 -7.03 -12.94
C ASP A 140 -4.42 -5.51 -13.17
N LYS A 141 -3.37 -4.89 -13.71
CA LYS A 141 -3.19 -3.45 -13.88
C LYS A 141 -4.40 -2.71 -14.46
N ASN A 142 -5.16 -3.40 -15.30
CA ASN A 142 -6.28 -2.85 -16.06
C ASN A 142 -7.65 -3.36 -15.58
N LEU A 143 -7.70 -4.08 -14.44
CA LEU A 143 -8.92 -4.67 -13.90
C LEU A 143 -9.66 -5.55 -14.93
N LYS A 144 -8.91 -6.31 -15.76
CA LYS A 144 -9.47 -7.17 -16.80
C LYS A 144 -10.38 -8.27 -16.24
N THR A 145 -10.08 -8.71 -15.02
CA THR A 145 -10.86 -9.78 -14.35
C THR A 145 -12.07 -9.25 -13.59
N LEU A 146 -12.27 -7.91 -13.50
CA LEU A 146 -13.27 -7.33 -12.60
C LEU A 146 -14.70 -7.76 -12.97
N ASP A 147 -15.08 -7.74 -14.24
CA ASP A 147 -16.44 -8.06 -14.65
C ASP A 147 -16.76 -9.55 -14.42
N ILE A 148 -15.80 -10.44 -14.71
CA ILE A 148 -15.91 -11.89 -14.42
C ILE A 148 -16.00 -12.12 -12.92
N SER A 149 -15.19 -11.44 -12.12
CA SER A 149 -15.22 -11.58 -10.65
C SER A 149 -16.53 -11.09 -10.05
N LYS A 150 -17.15 -10.05 -10.64
CA LYS A 150 -18.49 -9.57 -10.27
C LYS A 150 -19.55 -10.63 -10.57
N LYS A 151 -19.59 -11.14 -11.81
CA LYS A 151 -20.52 -12.19 -12.23
C LYS A 151 -20.45 -13.39 -11.28
N ASN A 152 -19.25 -13.82 -10.93
CA ASN A 152 -19.03 -14.99 -10.08
C ASN A 152 -19.07 -14.66 -8.57
N LYS A 153 -19.41 -13.43 -8.19
CA LYS A 153 -19.49 -12.98 -6.79
C LYS A 153 -18.23 -13.27 -5.94
N VAL A 154 -17.05 -13.31 -6.58
CA VAL A 154 -15.78 -13.71 -5.94
C VAL A 154 -15.49 -12.89 -4.69
N LEU A 155 -15.66 -11.56 -4.76
CA LEU A 155 -15.42 -10.67 -3.62
C LEU A 155 -16.41 -10.93 -2.47
N LYS A 156 -17.68 -11.26 -2.77
CA LYS A 156 -18.68 -11.59 -1.76
C LYS A 156 -18.22 -12.76 -0.88
N TYR A 157 -17.77 -13.82 -1.52
CA TYR A 157 -17.32 -15.02 -0.80
C TYR A 157 -15.97 -14.82 -0.10
N TYR A 158 -15.04 -14.09 -0.73
CA TYR A 158 -13.72 -13.89 -0.15
C TYR A 158 -13.73 -12.93 1.05
N LEU A 159 -14.45 -11.82 0.96
CA LEU A 159 -14.49 -10.82 2.03
C LEU A 159 -15.36 -11.28 3.21
N GLY A 160 -16.44 -12.04 2.94
CA GLY A 160 -17.34 -12.53 3.99
C GLY A 160 -18.23 -11.44 4.62
N SER A 161 -18.14 -10.19 4.15
CA SER A 161 -18.90 -9.04 4.61
C SER A 161 -19.63 -8.38 3.44
N PHE A 162 -20.95 -8.23 3.55
CA PHE A 162 -21.75 -7.57 2.52
C PHE A 162 -21.38 -6.09 2.36
N ARG A 163 -21.06 -5.41 3.47
CA ARG A 163 -20.61 -4.01 3.45
C ARG A 163 -19.28 -3.87 2.71
N ALA A 164 -18.30 -4.72 3.03
CA ALA A 164 -17.01 -4.74 2.32
C ALA A 164 -17.21 -5.03 0.84
N TYR A 165 -18.06 -6.01 0.50
CA TYR A 165 -18.41 -6.32 -0.88
C TYR A 165 -18.93 -5.10 -1.64
N LEU A 166 -19.92 -4.37 -1.12
CA LEU A 166 -20.48 -3.17 -1.74
C LEU A 166 -19.44 -2.06 -1.89
N TYR A 167 -18.65 -1.82 -0.83
CA TYR A 167 -17.60 -0.82 -0.86
C TYR A 167 -16.57 -1.12 -1.96
N TRP A 168 -16.06 -2.34 -2.02
CA TRP A 168 -15.03 -2.71 -3.00
C TRP A 168 -15.55 -2.70 -4.43
N HIS A 169 -16.80 -3.09 -4.68
CA HIS A 169 -17.41 -2.91 -5.98
C HIS A 169 -17.45 -1.45 -6.40
N TRP A 170 -17.93 -0.58 -5.52
CA TRP A 170 -18.03 0.84 -5.80
C TRP A 170 -16.66 1.50 -6.04
N ILE A 171 -15.65 1.19 -5.21
CA ILE A 171 -14.28 1.70 -5.40
C ILE A 171 -13.69 1.21 -6.72
N LEU A 172 -13.80 -0.07 -7.02
CA LEU A 172 -13.19 -0.66 -8.22
C LEU A 172 -13.83 -0.14 -9.51
N ASP A 173 -15.13 0.12 -9.53
CA ASP A 173 -15.78 0.79 -10.66
C ASP A 173 -15.25 2.20 -10.89
N ARG A 174 -15.01 2.95 -9.82
CA ARG A 174 -14.46 4.30 -9.92
C ARG A 174 -12.98 4.28 -10.35
N VAL A 175 -12.22 3.30 -9.91
CA VAL A 175 -10.82 3.08 -10.34
C VAL A 175 -10.77 2.64 -11.79
N LYS A 176 -11.67 1.74 -12.24
CA LYS A 176 -11.80 1.30 -13.64
C LYS A 176 -12.18 2.47 -14.55
N GLY A 177 -13.10 3.32 -14.11
CA GLY A 177 -13.54 4.54 -14.81
C GLY A 177 -12.62 5.75 -14.63
N TYR A 178 -11.41 5.60 -14.11
CA TYR A 178 -10.43 6.68 -13.87
C TYR A 178 -10.93 7.85 -13.00
N LYS A 179 -12.03 7.67 -12.28
CA LYS A 179 -12.54 8.64 -11.28
C LYS A 179 -11.71 8.64 -10.00
N ILE A 180 -10.96 7.57 -9.76
CA ILE A 180 -9.97 7.43 -8.70
C ILE A 180 -8.67 6.95 -9.35
N ASN A 181 -7.63 7.77 -9.27
CA ASN A 181 -6.33 7.49 -9.87
C ASN A 181 -5.41 6.80 -8.85
N SER A 182 -5.72 5.55 -8.48
CA SER A 182 -4.95 4.78 -7.50
C SER A 182 -4.58 3.40 -8.05
N TRP A 183 -3.30 3.06 -7.92
CA TRP A 183 -2.76 1.72 -8.21
C TRP A 183 -2.98 0.76 -7.04
N ALA A 184 -2.95 1.28 -5.80
CA ALA A 184 -3.03 0.46 -4.60
C ALA A 184 -4.36 -0.29 -4.48
N TYR A 185 -5.49 0.32 -4.83
CA TYR A 185 -6.78 -0.37 -4.88
C TYR A 185 -6.79 -1.54 -5.88
N ILE A 186 -6.07 -1.41 -6.99
CA ILE A 186 -5.96 -2.49 -7.98
C ILE A 186 -5.08 -3.62 -7.44
N TRP A 187 -4.02 -3.28 -6.69
CA TRP A 187 -3.17 -4.28 -6.05
C TRP A 187 -3.91 -5.05 -4.95
N ILE A 188 -4.70 -4.35 -4.12
CA ILE A 188 -5.59 -4.99 -3.14
C ILE A 188 -6.57 -5.94 -3.84
N TYR A 189 -7.23 -5.48 -4.91
CA TYR A 189 -8.14 -6.32 -5.70
C TYR A 189 -7.43 -7.55 -6.27
N THR A 190 -6.21 -7.40 -6.79
CA THR A 190 -5.40 -8.53 -7.25
C THR A 190 -5.14 -9.52 -6.12
N GLY A 191 -4.86 -9.03 -4.91
CA GLY A 191 -4.75 -9.85 -3.70
C GLY A 191 -6.03 -10.66 -3.43
N PHE A 192 -7.20 -10.03 -3.53
CA PHE A 192 -8.48 -10.71 -3.31
C PHE A 192 -8.73 -11.86 -4.31
N ILE A 193 -8.54 -11.61 -5.61
CA ILE A 193 -8.79 -12.63 -6.64
C ILE A 193 -7.73 -13.75 -6.64
N LYS A 194 -6.52 -13.45 -6.18
CA LYS A 194 -5.44 -14.44 -6.01
C LYS A 194 -5.43 -15.09 -4.62
N LYS A 195 -6.33 -14.68 -3.73
CA LYS A 195 -6.41 -15.11 -2.32
C LYS A 195 -5.08 -14.91 -1.58
N HIS A 196 -4.38 -13.83 -1.91
CA HIS A 196 -3.15 -13.44 -1.21
C HIS A 196 -3.48 -12.90 0.18
N LEU A 197 -2.60 -13.16 1.11
CA LEU A 197 -2.50 -12.50 2.39
C LEU A 197 -1.32 -11.55 2.39
N HIS A 198 -1.37 -10.54 3.25
CA HIS A 198 -0.29 -9.57 3.44
C HIS A 198 0.20 -9.65 4.88
N VAL A 199 1.52 -9.60 5.08
CA VAL A 199 2.13 -9.53 6.40
C VAL A 199 1.97 -8.11 6.93
N ILE A 200 1.41 -7.96 8.12
CA ILE A 200 1.21 -6.67 8.80
C ILE A 200 1.99 -6.70 10.12
N PRO A 201 2.86 -5.73 10.42
CA PRO A 201 3.56 -5.67 11.69
C PRO A 201 2.57 -5.38 12.84
N LYS A 202 2.84 -5.93 14.03
CA LYS A 202 2.05 -5.69 15.25
C LYS A 202 1.90 -4.20 15.54
N ILE A 203 2.98 -3.46 15.40
CA ILE A 203 3.02 -1.99 15.52
C ILE A 203 3.31 -1.33 14.19
N ASN A 204 2.92 -0.07 14.05
CA ASN A 204 3.21 0.71 12.85
C ASN A 204 4.70 1.04 12.75
N LEU A 205 5.33 0.74 11.60
CA LEU A 205 6.76 0.98 11.34
C LEU A 205 7.04 2.15 10.39
N ILE A 206 5.99 2.83 9.91
CA ILE A 206 6.08 3.94 8.95
C ILE A 206 5.36 5.18 9.48
N SER A 207 6.01 6.33 9.36
CA SER A 207 5.34 7.62 9.44
C SER A 207 5.11 8.16 8.03
N ASN A 208 3.88 8.56 7.72
CA ASN A 208 3.58 9.25 6.47
C ASN A 208 3.44 10.75 6.76
N VAL A 209 4.27 11.57 6.12
CA VAL A 209 4.29 13.04 6.32
C VAL A 209 3.56 13.81 5.22
N GLY A 210 3.11 13.11 4.17
CA GLY A 210 2.37 13.69 3.04
C GLY A 210 0.87 13.84 3.28
N ILE A 211 0.41 13.71 4.52
CA ILE A 211 -1.01 13.83 4.87
C ILE A 211 -1.34 15.27 5.22
N GLY A 212 -2.27 15.86 4.48
CA GLY A 212 -2.68 17.25 4.68
C GLY A 212 -3.56 17.77 3.54
N MET A 213 -3.88 19.07 3.57
CA MET A 213 -4.75 19.70 2.57
C MET A 213 -4.20 19.59 1.14
N ASP A 214 -2.87 19.58 0.98
CA ASP A 214 -2.18 19.52 -0.31
C ASP A 214 -1.92 18.08 -0.79
N SER A 215 -2.32 17.07 -0.02
CA SER A 215 -2.10 15.67 -0.39
C SER A 215 -2.96 15.23 -1.56
N SER A 216 -2.40 14.38 -2.44
CA SER A 216 -3.11 13.86 -3.62
C SER A 216 -4.27 12.92 -3.28
N HIS A 217 -4.20 12.20 -2.15
CA HIS A 217 -5.14 11.13 -1.83
C HIS A 217 -5.64 11.10 -0.39
N THR A 218 -4.89 11.57 0.59
CA THR A 218 -5.19 11.41 2.02
C THR A 218 -5.19 12.73 2.75
N LYS A 219 -6.37 13.33 2.94
CA LYS A 219 -6.53 14.64 3.59
C LYS A 219 -6.42 14.61 5.11
N SER A 220 -6.59 13.43 5.72
CA SER A 220 -6.46 13.20 7.16
C SER A 220 -5.99 11.79 7.46
N TYR A 221 -5.32 11.61 8.58
CA TYR A 221 -4.98 10.28 9.07
C TYR A 221 -6.23 9.44 9.34
N PRO A 222 -6.16 8.10 9.15
CA PRO A 222 -7.14 7.20 9.74
C PRO A 222 -7.26 7.47 11.25
N VAL A 223 -8.45 7.32 11.82
CA VAL A 223 -8.76 7.74 13.21
C VAL A 223 -7.77 7.15 14.24
N ASP A 224 -7.33 5.92 14.01
CA ASP A 224 -6.46 5.19 14.95
C ASP A 224 -5.00 5.15 14.49
N TYR A 225 -4.64 5.88 13.42
CA TYR A 225 -3.28 5.89 12.91
C TYR A 225 -2.39 6.81 13.75
N ILE A 226 -1.31 6.24 14.26
CA ILE A 226 -0.24 6.98 14.95
C ILE A 226 1.05 6.79 14.15
N PRO A 227 1.75 7.87 13.77
CA PRO A 227 3.06 7.77 13.13
C PRO A 227 4.05 6.94 13.96
N SER A 228 4.92 6.18 13.30
CA SER A 228 5.84 5.26 13.97
C SER A 228 6.80 5.93 14.97
N ASN A 229 7.17 7.19 14.70
CA ASN A 229 8.03 7.98 15.61
C ASN A 229 7.34 8.39 16.93
N LYS A 230 6.01 8.24 17.01
CA LYS A 230 5.22 8.47 18.23
C LYS A 230 4.85 7.18 18.97
N ILE A 231 5.17 6.01 18.39
CA ILE A 231 4.92 4.71 19.03
C ILE A 231 6.12 4.37 19.90
N ASN A 232 5.94 4.47 21.21
CA ASN A 232 7.01 4.24 22.20
C ASN A 232 7.10 2.74 22.60
N ASN A 233 6.95 1.82 21.64
CA ASN A 233 7.00 0.38 21.87
C ASN A 233 8.26 -0.22 21.24
N GLU A 234 9.00 -1.00 22.00
CA GLU A 234 10.05 -1.83 21.43
C GLU A 234 9.46 -2.91 20.53
N PHE A 235 9.76 -2.82 19.24
CA PHE A 235 9.38 -3.86 18.28
C PHE A 235 10.41 -4.98 18.31
N ASN A 236 10.05 -6.10 18.91
CA ASN A 236 10.93 -7.27 18.98
C ASN A 236 10.74 -8.18 17.77
N LEU A 237 11.74 -8.17 16.87
CA LEU A 237 11.78 -9.05 15.69
C LEU A 237 12.04 -10.53 16.04
N SER A 238 12.45 -10.83 17.26
CA SER A 238 12.73 -12.20 17.72
C SER A 238 11.48 -12.93 18.21
N LEU A 239 10.33 -12.23 18.32
CA LEU A 239 9.08 -12.87 18.69
C LEU A 239 8.66 -13.93 17.68
N PRO A 240 7.96 -14.98 18.13
CA PRO A 240 7.56 -16.08 17.26
C PRO A 240 6.66 -15.59 16.12
N ALA A 241 6.70 -16.31 15.03
CA ALA A 241 5.78 -16.12 13.94
C ALA A 241 4.42 -16.73 14.29
N PRO A 242 3.32 -16.22 13.70
CA PRO A 242 2.05 -16.91 13.76
C PRO A 242 2.19 -18.36 13.25
N LEU A 243 1.64 -19.32 13.99
CA LEU A 243 1.73 -20.76 13.67
C LEU A 243 1.15 -21.07 12.29
N ASN A 244 0.05 -20.41 11.94
CA ASN A 244 -0.66 -20.65 10.70
C ASN A 244 -0.73 -19.40 9.83
N VAL A 245 -0.60 -19.58 8.49
CA VAL A 245 -0.77 -18.51 7.51
C VAL A 245 -2.27 -18.36 7.19
N VAL A 246 -2.98 -17.68 8.10
CA VAL A 246 -4.42 -17.37 8.01
C VAL A 246 -4.66 -15.90 8.34
N ALA A 247 -5.68 -15.31 7.72
CA ALA A 247 -6.03 -13.91 7.99
C ALA A 247 -6.49 -13.71 9.44
N ASN A 248 -6.06 -12.62 10.06
CA ASN A 248 -6.61 -12.17 11.33
C ASN A 248 -7.98 -11.53 11.08
N HIS A 249 -9.04 -12.32 11.23
CA HIS A 249 -10.41 -11.89 10.91
C HIS A 249 -10.88 -10.69 11.76
N LYS A 250 -10.42 -10.58 13.00
CA LYS A 250 -10.76 -9.45 13.88
C LYS A 250 -10.13 -8.15 13.33
N PHE A 251 -8.86 -8.20 12.97
CA PHE A 251 -8.18 -7.07 12.35
C PHE A 251 -8.83 -6.67 11.02
N ASP A 252 -9.09 -7.65 10.14
CA ASP A 252 -9.72 -7.40 8.84
C ASP A 252 -11.10 -6.72 9.02
N LYS A 253 -11.91 -7.18 9.99
CA LYS A 253 -13.19 -6.57 10.32
C LYS A 253 -13.04 -5.14 10.86
N ASP A 254 -12.04 -4.89 11.68
CA ASP A 254 -11.79 -3.55 12.22
C ASP A 254 -11.29 -2.59 11.12
N ILE A 255 -10.41 -3.03 10.23
CA ILE A 255 -10.01 -2.27 9.03
C ILE A 255 -11.21 -1.95 8.15
N GLU A 256 -12.08 -2.93 7.89
CA GLU A 256 -13.31 -2.72 7.12
C GLU A 256 -14.19 -1.65 7.76
N ASN A 257 -14.45 -1.75 9.05
CA ASN A 257 -15.37 -0.85 9.76
C ASN A 257 -14.80 0.56 9.92
N ARG A 258 -13.53 0.69 10.24
CA ARG A 258 -12.92 1.99 10.61
C ARG A 258 -12.34 2.75 9.43
N ILE A 259 -11.89 2.05 8.39
CA ILE A 259 -11.19 2.67 7.26
C ILE A 259 -12.03 2.61 5.98
N TYR A 260 -12.45 1.42 5.57
CA TYR A 260 -13.10 1.26 4.27
C TYR A 260 -14.60 1.52 4.29
N SER A 261 -15.36 1.08 5.28
CA SER A 261 -16.82 1.23 5.27
C SER A 261 -17.34 2.56 5.81
N LYS A 262 -16.52 3.31 6.54
CA LYS A 262 -16.91 4.61 7.12
C LYS A 262 -17.38 5.62 6.04
N SER A 263 -16.80 5.54 4.85
CA SER A 263 -17.18 6.38 3.71
C SER A 263 -18.54 6.02 3.11
N ILE A 264 -19.00 4.78 3.23
CA ILE A 264 -20.32 4.34 2.72
C ILE A 264 -21.45 4.84 3.64
N GLN A 265 -21.28 4.74 4.96
CA GLN A 265 -22.30 5.22 5.92
C GLN A 265 -22.59 6.70 5.72
N ASN A 266 -21.55 7.51 5.57
CA ASN A 266 -21.71 8.96 5.31
C ASN A 266 -22.38 9.24 3.97
N ARG A 267 -22.28 8.37 2.96
CA ARG A 267 -22.84 8.56 1.62
C ARG A 267 -24.25 8.00 1.48
N ILE A 268 -24.55 6.86 2.10
CA ILE A 268 -25.93 6.37 2.19
C ILE A 268 -26.76 7.42 2.95
N PHE A 269 -26.25 7.96 4.04
CA PHE A 269 -26.89 9.03 4.78
C PHE A 269 -27.09 10.30 3.92
N TRP A 270 -26.10 10.66 3.07
CA TRP A 270 -26.19 11.81 2.17
C TRP A 270 -27.16 11.55 1.00
N ILE A 271 -27.21 10.35 0.43
CA ILE A 271 -28.16 9.93 -0.61
C ILE A 271 -29.58 9.92 -0.03
N LEU A 272 -29.78 9.32 1.13
CA LEU A 272 -31.07 9.33 1.83
C LEU A 272 -31.50 10.76 2.15
N LYS A 273 -30.60 11.61 2.64
CA LYS A 273 -30.89 13.03 2.91
C LYS A 273 -31.26 13.82 1.65
N LYS A 274 -30.78 13.46 0.47
CA LYS A 274 -31.21 14.03 -0.81
C LYS A 274 -32.59 13.54 -1.25
N ILE A 275 -32.88 12.24 -1.03
CA ILE A 275 -34.18 11.65 -1.39
C ILE A 275 -35.28 12.15 -0.49
N PHE A 276 -35.00 12.38 0.80
CA PHE A 276 -35.99 12.86 1.78
C PHE A 276 -36.05 14.44 1.94
N LYS A 277 -35.33 15.17 1.10
CA LYS A 277 -35.44 16.65 1.01
C LYS A 277 -36.30 17.13 -0.16
N HIS A 278 -36.97 16.22 -0.80
CA HIS A 278 -38.11 16.45 -1.70
C HIS A 278 -39.32 15.76 -1.09
#